data_10b33d660589ebb8e718be8dde882622
#
_entry.id   10b33d660589ebb8e718be8dde882622
#
_cell.length_a   1.000
_cell.length_b   1.000
_cell.length_c   1.000
_cell.angle_alpha   90.00
_cell.angle_beta   90.00
_cell.angle_gamma   90.00
#
_symmetry.space_group_name_H-M   'P 1'
#
loop_
_entity.id
_entity.type
_entity.pdbx_description
1 polymer ?
#
loop_
_entity_poly.entity_id
_entity_poly.type
_entity_poly.pdbx_seq_one_letter_code
_entity_poly.pdbx_strand_id
1 'polypeptide(L)'
;ISLGLVGSEMCIRDSSYNPDVVETLQRAVKTSSREEFDRYSHHVNNRPSSSLRDHLKIRSSLKPIDLSKVESAKNILKRFDSAGMSLGALSPVAHETLAEAMNELGARSNSGEGGEDSNRHNTIKMSKIKQVASGRFGVTPSYLVNAEVLQIKIAQGAKPGEGGQLPGGKVNDLIAKLRFSTPGITLISPPPHHDIYSIEDLAQLIFDLKQVNPNALVSVKLVAEPGVGTIACGVAKAYADLITISGHDGGTGASPLSSIRFAGSPWELGLAETHQALRSAGLRNQVRVQTDGGLKTGLDVVKAAILGAESFGFGTGPMIAICLLYTSDAAD
;
A
#
# COMPACT_ATOMS: atom_id res chain seq x y z
N ILE A 1 20.03 17.45 -6.65
CA ILE A 1 18.77 17.21 -7.39
C ILE A 1 17.80 18.23 -6.87
N SER A 2 17.31 19.09 -7.75
CA SER A 2 16.40 20.14 -7.31
C SER A 2 15.12 19.46 -6.79
N LEU A 3 14.86 19.62 -5.51
CA LEU A 3 13.62 19.25 -4.83
C LEU A 3 12.35 19.72 -5.59
N GLY A 4 12.51 20.69 -6.49
CA GLY A 4 11.46 21.18 -7.37
C GLY A 4 10.97 20.17 -8.39
N LEU A 5 11.80 19.24 -8.86
CA LEU A 5 11.39 18.33 -9.93
C LEU A 5 10.56 17.17 -9.42
N VAL A 6 10.99 16.48 -8.38
CA VAL A 6 10.22 15.36 -7.82
C VAL A 6 8.96 15.87 -7.12
N GLY A 7 9.03 16.98 -6.40
CA GLY A 7 7.87 17.59 -5.77
C GLY A 7 6.86 18.16 -6.76
N SER A 8 7.29 18.87 -7.80
CA SER A 8 6.38 19.47 -8.78
C SER A 8 5.76 18.44 -9.73
N GLU A 9 6.47 17.38 -10.06
CA GLU A 9 5.98 16.36 -10.98
C GLU A 9 5.07 15.33 -10.29
N MET A 10 5.32 15.00 -9.03
CA MET A 10 4.32 14.35 -8.18
C MET A 10 3.09 15.25 -7.96
N CYS A 11 3.29 16.57 -7.81
CA CYS A 11 2.20 17.52 -7.67
C CYS A 11 1.34 17.69 -8.92
N ILE A 12 1.82 17.42 -10.12
CA ILE A 12 1.02 17.55 -11.35
C ILE A 12 -0.07 16.48 -11.40
N ARG A 13 0.20 15.27 -10.98
CA ARG A 13 -0.80 14.21 -10.86
C ARG A 13 -1.42 14.18 -9.49
N ASP A 14 -0.64 14.50 -8.50
CA ASP A 14 -1.05 14.53 -7.10
C ASP A 14 -1.04 15.95 -6.53
N SER A 15 -1.86 16.81 -7.10
CA SER A 15 -2.17 18.13 -6.51
C SER A 15 -2.68 18.01 -5.06
N SER A 16 -2.87 16.79 -4.58
CA SER A 16 -3.29 16.47 -3.23
C SER A 16 -2.18 16.46 -2.19
N TYR A 17 -0.92 16.60 -2.60
CA TYR A 17 0.25 16.76 -1.70
C TYR A 17 1.05 18.01 -2.03
N ASN A 18 0.35 19.13 -2.25
CA ASN A 18 0.98 20.43 -2.40
C ASN A 18 1.69 20.88 -1.09
N PRO A 19 2.54 21.93 -1.12
CA PRO A 19 3.29 22.38 0.05
C PRO A 19 2.42 22.60 1.29
N ASP A 20 1.24 23.21 1.16
CA ASP A 20 0.35 23.49 2.28
C ASP A 20 -0.15 22.22 2.97
N VAL A 21 -0.48 21.17 2.17
CA VAL A 21 -0.89 19.87 2.68
C VAL A 21 0.26 19.19 3.44
N VAL A 22 1.47 19.22 2.88
CA VAL A 22 2.66 18.63 3.50
C VAL A 22 3.00 19.35 4.80
N GLU A 23 3.10 20.68 4.80
CA GLU A 23 3.46 21.47 5.96
C GLU A 23 2.44 21.35 7.11
N THR A 24 1.15 21.37 6.78
CA THR A 24 0.11 21.25 7.80
C THR A 24 0.12 19.86 8.44
N LEU A 25 0.33 18.79 7.67
CA LEU A 25 0.45 17.44 8.22
C LEU A 25 1.69 17.32 9.11
N GLN A 26 2.83 17.84 8.68
CA GLN A 26 4.06 17.82 9.49
C GLN A 26 3.92 18.63 10.77
N ARG A 27 3.29 19.82 10.73
CA ARG A 27 3.01 20.59 11.93
C ARG A 27 2.07 19.85 12.86
N ALA A 28 0.99 19.26 12.35
CA ALA A 28 0.06 18.46 13.14
C ALA A 28 0.78 17.35 13.92
N VAL A 29 1.70 16.63 13.25
CA VAL A 29 2.47 15.56 13.89
C VAL A 29 3.46 16.12 14.92
N LYS A 30 4.26 17.13 14.56
CA LYS A 30 5.27 17.72 15.46
C LYS A 30 4.70 18.34 16.72
N THR A 31 3.53 18.95 16.60
CA THR A 31 2.88 19.66 17.73
C THR A 31 1.78 18.84 18.39
N SER A 32 1.45 17.67 17.87
CA SER A 32 0.28 16.87 18.27
C SER A 32 -1.03 17.69 18.26
N SER A 33 -1.13 18.66 17.34
CA SER A 33 -2.23 19.60 17.27
C SER A 33 -3.39 19.07 16.44
N ARG A 34 -4.56 18.96 17.06
CA ARG A 34 -5.80 18.64 16.36
C ARG A 34 -6.19 19.73 15.36
N GLU A 35 -5.96 20.99 15.69
CA GLU A 35 -6.28 22.12 14.81
C GLU A 35 -5.47 22.05 13.50
N GLU A 36 -4.17 21.77 13.58
CA GLU A 36 -3.33 21.60 12.39
C GLU A 36 -3.76 20.37 11.56
N PHE A 37 -4.19 19.29 12.21
CA PHE A 37 -4.74 18.13 11.49
C PHE A 37 -6.07 18.47 10.81
N ASP A 38 -6.92 19.28 11.42
CA ASP A 38 -8.17 19.73 10.82
C ASP A 38 -7.90 20.67 9.62
N ARG A 39 -6.86 21.53 9.68
CA ARG A 39 -6.36 22.31 8.53
C ARG A 39 -5.86 21.42 7.41
N TYR A 40 -5.04 20.43 7.72
CA TYR A 40 -4.60 19.41 6.75
C TYR A 40 -5.80 18.74 6.07
N SER A 41 -6.77 18.28 6.86
CA SER A 41 -7.97 17.63 6.33
C SER A 41 -8.79 18.59 5.44
N HIS A 42 -8.85 19.88 5.82
CA HIS A 42 -9.51 20.91 5.02
C HIS A 42 -8.81 21.10 3.67
N HIS A 43 -7.48 21.24 3.64
CA HIS A 43 -6.70 21.39 2.40
C HIS A 43 -6.87 20.18 1.48
N VAL A 44 -6.89 18.97 2.03
CA VAL A 44 -7.10 17.74 1.25
C VAL A 44 -8.52 17.65 0.68
N ASN A 45 -9.54 17.92 1.50
CA ASN A 45 -10.93 17.63 1.13
C ASN A 45 -11.63 18.76 0.36
N ASN A 46 -11.11 20.00 0.43
CA ASN A 46 -11.72 21.19 -0.19
C ASN A 46 -10.87 21.79 -1.32
N ARG A 47 -9.91 21.06 -1.83
CA ARG A 47 -9.12 21.45 -3.00
C ARG A 47 -9.96 21.38 -4.29
N PRO A 48 -9.51 22.00 -5.40
CA PRO A 48 -10.07 21.75 -6.72
C PRO A 48 -10.09 20.26 -7.04
N SER A 49 -11.19 19.78 -7.62
CA SER A 49 -11.35 18.35 -7.95
C SER A 49 -10.25 17.87 -8.88
N SER A 50 -9.50 16.87 -8.47
CA SER A 50 -8.38 16.29 -9.22
C SER A 50 -8.43 14.77 -9.31
N SER A 51 -9.32 14.13 -8.55
CA SER A 51 -9.48 12.68 -8.54
C SER A 51 -10.97 12.30 -8.50
N LEU A 52 -11.29 11.07 -8.85
CA LEU A 52 -12.68 10.59 -8.90
C LEU A 52 -13.39 10.74 -7.54
N ARG A 53 -12.68 10.49 -6.44
CA ARG A 53 -13.25 10.62 -5.08
C ARG A 53 -13.71 12.03 -4.72
N ASP A 54 -13.15 13.05 -5.36
CA ASP A 54 -13.55 14.45 -5.10
C ASP A 54 -14.96 14.74 -5.61
N HIS A 55 -15.44 13.95 -6.58
CA HIS A 55 -16.80 14.01 -7.10
C HIS A 55 -17.78 13.11 -6.33
N LEU A 56 -17.30 12.20 -5.49
CA LEU A 56 -18.16 11.34 -4.71
C LEU A 56 -18.69 12.07 -3.48
N LYS A 57 -20.01 12.12 -3.34
CA LYS A 57 -20.70 12.66 -2.17
C LYS A 57 -21.36 11.55 -1.38
N ILE A 58 -21.13 11.57 -0.07
CA ILE A 58 -21.84 10.66 0.84
C ILE A 58 -23.29 11.08 0.92
N ARG A 59 -24.21 10.19 0.55
CA ARG A 59 -25.64 10.37 0.77
C ARG A 59 -26.06 9.53 1.96
N SER A 60 -26.65 10.16 2.96
CA SER A 60 -27.26 9.46 4.09
C SER A 60 -28.71 9.89 4.20
N SER A 61 -29.64 8.94 4.06
CA SER A 61 -31.04 9.10 4.39
C SER A 61 -31.37 8.57 5.78
N LEU A 62 -30.40 7.99 6.47
CA LEU A 62 -30.54 7.37 7.77
C LEU A 62 -30.34 8.41 8.88
N LYS A 63 -31.06 8.22 9.99
CA LYS A 63 -30.80 8.99 11.22
C LYS A 63 -29.42 8.62 11.77
N PRO A 64 -28.68 9.59 12.36
CA PRO A 64 -27.44 9.29 13.08
C PRO A 64 -27.70 8.22 14.14
N ILE A 65 -26.75 7.29 14.29
CA ILE A 65 -26.74 6.32 15.38
C ILE A 65 -26.02 6.89 16.59
N ASP A 66 -26.30 6.36 17.77
CA ASP A 66 -25.58 6.71 18.98
C ASP A 66 -24.09 6.35 18.83
N LEU A 67 -23.21 7.23 19.32
CA LEU A 67 -21.76 7.07 19.20
C LEU A 67 -21.26 5.79 19.88
N SER A 68 -21.93 5.32 20.92
CA SER A 68 -21.61 4.06 21.60
C SER A 68 -21.80 2.80 20.72
N LYS A 69 -22.57 2.94 19.64
CA LYS A 69 -22.79 1.87 18.64
C LYS A 69 -21.78 1.92 17.48
N VAL A 70 -20.93 2.94 17.44
CA VAL A 70 -19.87 3.07 16.44
C VAL A 70 -18.65 2.28 16.89
N GLU A 71 -18.00 1.58 15.97
CA GLU A 71 -16.76 0.84 16.25
C GLU A 71 -15.69 1.78 16.84
N SER A 72 -15.00 1.33 17.88
CA SER A 72 -13.98 2.15 18.54
C SER A 72 -12.77 2.41 17.62
N ALA A 73 -12.13 3.57 17.77
CA ALA A 73 -10.92 3.90 17.02
C ALA A 73 -9.84 2.82 17.15
N LYS A 74 -9.66 2.24 18.35
CA LYS A 74 -8.71 1.14 18.61
C LYS A 74 -8.99 -0.10 17.75
N ASN A 75 -10.25 -0.40 17.46
CA ASN A 75 -10.60 -1.53 16.60
C ASN A 75 -10.45 -1.18 15.12
N ILE A 76 -10.80 0.04 14.72
CA ILE A 76 -10.63 0.53 13.35
C ILE A 76 -9.15 0.53 12.95
N LEU A 77 -8.24 0.95 13.84
CA LEU A 77 -6.79 0.97 13.60
C LEU A 77 -6.21 -0.41 13.24
N LYS A 78 -6.78 -1.51 13.74
CA LYS A 78 -6.35 -2.87 13.37
C LYS A 78 -6.60 -3.22 11.89
N ARG A 79 -7.37 -2.39 11.19
CA ARG A 79 -7.65 -2.53 9.75
C ARG A 79 -6.76 -1.64 8.89
N PHE A 80 -5.83 -0.91 9.52
CA PHE A 80 -4.91 -0.01 8.83
C PHE A 80 -3.58 -0.70 8.61
N ASP A 81 -3.08 -0.60 7.39
CA ASP A 81 -1.79 -1.14 7.01
C ASP A 81 -0.95 -0.03 6.36
N SER A 82 0.36 -0.02 6.56
CA SER A 82 1.21 0.77 5.69
C SER A 82 1.28 0.11 4.32
N ALA A 83 1.31 0.89 3.26
CA ALA A 83 1.54 0.36 1.91
C ALA A 83 2.92 -0.27 1.79
N GLY A 84 3.10 -1.16 0.81
CA GLY A 84 4.36 -1.84 0.55
C GLY A 84 5.43 -0.87 0.06
N MET A 85 6.29 -0.42 0.96
CA MET A 85 7.44 0.44 0.70
C MET A 85 8.71 -0.31 1.11
N SER A 86 9.54 -0.66 0.12
CA SER A 86 10.69 -1.54 0.34
C SER A 86 11.86 -0.83 1.02
N LEU A 87 12.68 -1.60 1.72
CA LEU A 87 14.02 -1.17 2.10
C LEU A 87 14.85 -0.95 0.83
N GLY A 88 15.38 0.25 0.66
CA GLY A 88 15.99 0.74 -0.58
C GLY A 88 15.13 1.78 -1.29
N ALA A 89 13.78 1.74 -1.14
CA ALA A 89 12.93 2.90 -1.38
C ALA A 89 12.87 3.81 -0.14
N LEU A 90 12.95 3.23 1.05
CA LEU A 90 13.11 3.92 2.33
C LEU A 90 14.46 3.59 2.94
N SER A 91 15.00 4.51 3.73
CA SER A 91 16.16 4.23 4.60
C SER A 91 15.81 3.18 5.66
N PRO A 92 16.81 2.46 6.22
CA PRO A 92 16.57 1.51 7.32
C PRO A 92 15.82 2.13 8.49
N VAL A 93 16.21 3.34 8.91
CA VAL A 93 15.60 4.05 10.03
C VAL A 93 14.11 4.32 9.76
N ALA A 94 13.79 4.85 8.60
CA ALA A 94 12.41 5.15 8.22
C ALA A 94 11.54 3.90 8.14
N HIS A 95 12.06 2.83 7.56
CA HIS A 95 11.37 1.55 7.43
C HIS A 95 11.09 0.92 8.80
N GLU A 96 12.05 1.01 9.73
CA GLU A 96 11.89 0.53 11.11
C GLU A 96 10.91 1.39 11.91
N THR A 97 11.04 2.72 11.84
CA THR A 97 10.13 3.65 12.51
C THR A 97 8.68 3.46 12.08
N LEU A 98 8.46 3.24 10.79
CA LEU A 98 7.12 2.95 10.27
C LEU A 98 6.58 1.63 10.82
N ALA A 99 7.39 0.59 10.88
CA ALA A 99 6.98 -0.70 11.43
C ALA A 99 6.66 -0.59 12.93
N GLU A 100 7.51 0.09 13.70
CA GLU A 100 7.32 0.34 15.13
C GLU A 100 6.01 1.10 15.40
N ALA A 101 5.79 2.21 14.71
CA ALA A 101 4.57 3.01 14.85
C ALA A 101 3.30 2.20 14.53
N MET A 102 3.31 1.42 13.45
CA MET A 102 2.16 0.59 13.08
C MET A 102 1.92 -0.51 14.11
N ASN A 103 2.97 -1.12 14.64
CA ASN A 103 2.85 -2.17 15.66
C ASN A 103 2.32 -1.61 17.00
N GLU A 104 2.75 -0.43 17.43
CA GLU A 104 2.23 0.26 18.62
C GLU A 104 0.73 0.58 18.49
N LEU A 105 0.29 0.96 17.31
CA LEU A 105 -1.12 1.21 17.02
C LEU A 105 -1.97 -0.07 16.95
N GLY A 106 -1.36 -1.26 16.98
CA GLY A 106 -2.03 -2.53 16.72
C GLY A 106 -2.44 -2.74 15.26
N ALA A 107 -1.88 -1.93 14.38
CA ALA A 107 -1.97 -2.00 12.93
C ALA A 107 -0.84 -2.86 12.34
N ARG A 108 -0.59 -2.80 11.03
CA ARG A 108 0.45 -3.59 10.36
C ARG A 108 1.27 -2.74 9.41
N SER A 109 2.58 -2.98 9.38
CA SER A 109 3.44 -2.47 8.32
C SER A 109 3.72 -3.54 7.28
N ASN A 110 3.94 -3.09 6.04
CA ASN A 110 4.29 -3.94 4.91
C ASN A 110 5.77 -3.73 4.56
N SER A 111 6.54 -4.81 4.52
CA SER A 111 7.97 -4.79 4.22
C SER A 111 8.29 -4.25 2.81
N GLY A 112 7.30 -4.24 1.91
CA GLY A 112 7.56 -4.10 0.47
C GLY A 112 8.39 -5.26 -0.09
N GLU A 113 8.71 -5.20 -1.38
CA GLU A 113 9.61 -6.16 -2.01
C GLU A 113 11.07 -5.82 -1.69
N GLY A 114 11.78 -6.70 -1.03
CA GLY A 114 13.20 -6.43 -0.73
C GLY A 114 13.70 -7.17 0.49
N GLY A 115 12.85 -7.96 1.09
CA GLY A 115 13.19 -8.70 2.32
C GLY A 115 13.16 -7.81 3.57
N GLU A 116 13.57 -8.39 4.65
CA GLU A 116 13.70 -7.74 5.94
C GLU A 116 14.84 -8.38 6.71
N ASP A 117 15.65 -7.58 7.44
CA ASP A 117 16.74 -8.11 8.25
C ASP A 117 16.18 -9.02 9.35
N SER A 118 16.76 -10.21 9.49
CA SER A 118 16.36 -11.20 10.49
C SER A 118 16.47 -10.69 11.94
N ASN A 119 17.33 -9.72 12.19
CA ASN A 119 17.45 -9.06 13.50
C ASN A 119 16.18 -8.31 13.92
N ARG A 120 15.30 -8.02 12.98
CA ARG A 120 14.00 -7.38 13.25
C ARG A 120 12.91 -8.38 13.62
N HIS A 121 13.10 -9.67 13.33
CA HIS A 121 12.10 -10.70 13.62
C HIS A 121 11.83 -10.79 15.13
N ASN A 122 10.56 -10.91 15.49
CA ASN A 122 10.06 -10.92 16.87
C ASN A 122 10.36 -9.65 17.69
N THR A 123 10.67 -8.53 17.02
CA THR A 123 10.79 -7.21 17.66
C THR A 123 9.64 -6.30 17.28
N ILE A 124 9.48 -5.18 18.00
CA ILE A 124 8.49 -4.14 17.66
C ILE A 124 8.71 -3.53 16.26
N LYS A 125 9.92 -3.65 15.72
CA LYS A 125 10.33 -3.13 14.41
C LYS A 125 10.04 -4.09 13.25
N MET A 126 9.47 -5.26 13.52
CA MET A 126 9.15 -6.24 12.49
C MET A 126 7.96 -5.79 11.64
N SER A 127 8.08 -5.90 10.32
CA SER A 127 6.94 -5.75 9.40
C SER A 127 6.08 -7.01 9.43
N LYS A 128 4.81 -6.88 9.80
CA LYS A 128 3.88 -8.01 9.92
C LYS A 128 3.36 -8.51 8.58
N ILE A 129 3.32 -7.63 7.57
CA ILE A 129 3.02 -8.00 6.19
C ILE A 129 4.33 -8.17 5.46
N LYS A 130 4.57 -9.35 4.90
CA LYS A 130 5.77 -9.64 4.12
C LYS A 130 5.41 -9.87 2.66
N GLN A 131 5.96 -9.00 1.79
CA GLN A 131 5.62 -9.00 0.38
C GLN A 131 6.49 -10.00 -0.40
N VAL A 132 5.85 -10.74 -1.28
CA VAL A 132 6.48 -11.66 -2.25
C VAL A 132 6.16 -11.14 -3.64
N ALA A 133 7.17 -10.59 -4.31
CA ALA A 133 7.07 -10.11 -5.69
C ALA A 133 7.80 -11.06 -6.66
N SER A 134 7.64 -10.82 -7.93
CA SER A 134 8.25 -11.63 -9.00
C SER A 134 9.77 -11.78 -8.85
N GLY A 135 10.47 -10.71 -8.47
CA GLY A 135 11.92 -10.74 -8.23
C GLY A 135 12.35 -11.55 -7.01
N ARG A 136 11.44 -11.87 -6.10
CA ARG A 136 11.68 -12.67 -4.86
C ARG A 136 12.84 -12.18 -4.01
N PHE A 137 13.18 -10.90 -4.08
CA PHE A 137 14.30 -10.33 -3.32
C PHE A 137 14.10 -10.48 -1.82
N GLY A 138 15.05 -11.15 -1.15
CA GLY A 138 15.03 -11.35 0.28
C GLY A 138 13.96 -12.33 0.80
N VAL A 139 13.30 -13.07 -0.07
CA VAL A 139 12.32 -14.09 0.31
C VAL A 139 13.03 -15.36 0.72
N THR A 140 13.03 -15.61 2.04
CA THR A 140 13.61 -16.80 2.66
C THR A 140 12.58 -17.52 3.53
N PRO A 141 12.78 -18.78 3.90
CA PRO A 141 11.90 -19.46 4.86
C PRO A 141 11.75 -18.67 6.17
N SER A 142 12.86 -18.13 6.70
CA SER A 142 12.81 -17.29 7.91
C SER A 142 11.97 -16.02 7.74
N TYR A 143 12.05 -15.38 6.58
CA TYR A 143 11.20 -14.23 6.25
C TYR A 143 9.72 -14.63 6.24
N LEU A 144 9.37 -15.74 5.60
CA LEU A 144 7.99 -16.18 5.43
C LEU A 144 7.33 -16.63 6.74
N VAL A 145 8.04 -17.39 7.59
CA VAL A 145 7.46 -17.89 8.85
C VAL A 145 7.24 -16.79 9.90
N ASN A 146 7.88 -15.64 9.75
CA ASN A 146 7.72 -14.47 10.62
C ASN A 146 6.66 -13.47 10.12
N ALA A 147 5.76 -13.87 9.23
CA ALA A 147 4.69 -13.02 8.71
C ALA A 147 3.36 -13.31 9.41
N GLU A 148 2.57 -12.26 9.69
CA GLU A 148 1.12 -12.38 9.93
C GLU A 148 0.34 -12.42 8.61
N VAL A 149 0.85 -11.72 7.58
CA VAL A 149 0.28 -11.69 6.23
C VAL A 149 1.40 -11.87 5.21
N LEU A 150 1.24 -12.82 4.30
CA LEU A 150 2.08 -12.99 3.12
C LEU A 150 1.37 -12.35 1.93
N GLN A 151 1.97 -11.33 1.33
CA GLN A 151 1.34 -10.60 0.24
C GLN A 151 2.02 -10.90 -1.10
N ILE A 152 1.32 -11.60 -1.98
CA ILE A 152 1.74 -11.80 -3.37
C ILE A 152 1.48 -10.51 -4.13
N LYS A 153 2.54 -9.88 -4.66
CA LYS A 153 2.44 -8.67 -5.47
C LYS A 153 2.39 -9.03 -6.94
N ILE A 154 1.24 -8.85 -7.57
CA ILE A 154 1.12 -9.04 -9.02
C ILE A 154 1.70 -7.84 -9.77
N ALA A 155 1.30 -6.61 -9.39
CA ALA A 155 1.77 -5.38 -10.00
C ALA A 155 1.61 -4.18 -9.06
N GLN A 156 1.96 -2.97 -9.54
CA GLN A 156 1.80 -1.69 -8.83
C GLN A 156 0.77 -0.82 -9.54
N GLY A 157 -0.08 -0.13 -8.79
CA GLY A 157 -1.18 0.67 -9.34
C GLY A 157 -0.72 1.80 -10.27
N ALA A 158 0.38 2.48 -9.97
CA ALA A 158 0.88 3.60 -10.76
C ALA A 158 1.51 3.19 -12.10
N LYS A 159 1.95 1.96 -12.24
CA LYS A 159 2.65 1.44 -13.43
C LYS A 159 2.30 -0.01 -13.70
N PRO A 160 1.04 -0.31 -14.00
CA PRO A 160 0.65 -1.66 -14.38
C PRO A 160 1.46 -2.10 -15.61
N GLY A 161 2.01 -3.31 -15.54
CA GLY A 161 2.79 -3.87 -16.64
C GLY A 161 4.28 -3.48 -16.73
N GLU A 162 4.80 -2.60 -15.86
CA GLU A 162 6.23 -2.19 -15.90
C GLU A 162 7.12 -2.89 -14.85
N GLY A 163 6.52 -3.41 -13.81
CA GLY A 163 7.24 -4.07 -12.70
C GLY A 163 7.94 -3.13 -11.73
N GLY A 164 8.65 -3.74 -10.77
CA GLY A 164 9.47 -3.02 -9.78
C GLY A 164 10.90 -2.82 -10.29
N GLN A 165 11.52 -1.70 -9.90
CA GLN A 165 12.91 -1.40 -10.20
C GLN A 165 13.58 -0.72 -9.02
N LEU A 166 14.83 -1.12 -8.72
CA LEU A 166 15.72 -0.40 -7.82
C LEU A 166 17.01 -0.09 -8.57
N PRO A 167 17.34 1.19 -8.81
CA PRO A 167 18.56 1.59 -9.49
C PRO A 167 19.82 1.08 -8.76
N GLY A 168 20.86 0.73 -9.51
CA GLY A 168 22.10 0.18 -8.95
C GLY A 168 22.77 1.10 -7.92
N GLY A 169 22.69 2.43 -8.11
CA GLY A 169 23.22 3.41 -7.15
C GLY A 169 22.60 3.36 -5.76
N LYS A 170 21.41 2.77 -5.62
CA LYS A 170 20.74 2.53 -4.33
C LYS A 170 21.04 1.16 -3.73
N VAL A 171 21.64 0.26 -4.49
CA VAL A 171 21.97 -1.10 -4.05
C VAL A 171 23.34 -1.07 -3.37
N ASN A 172 23.37 -0.62 -2.11
CA ASN A 172 24.54 -0.68 -1.24
C ASN A 172 24.74 -2.09 -0.66
N ASP A 173 25.79 -2.29 0.16
CA ASP A 173 26.11 -3.58 0.74
C ASP A 173 24.98 -4.19 1.58
N LEU A 174 24.26 -3.36 2.35
CA LEU A 174 23.11 -3.80 3.14
C LEU A 174 21.97 -4.30 2.26
N ILE A 175 21.60 -3.51 1.26
CA ILE A 175 20.52 -3.85 0.32
C ILE A 175 20.90 -5.10 -0.49
N ALA A 176 22.14 -5.17 -0.97
CA ALA A 176 22.63 -6.32 -1.71
C ALA A 176 22.58 -7.59 -0.86
N LYS A 177 23.03 -7.53 0.39
CA LYS A 177 22.95 -8.64 1.35
C LYS A 177 21.52 -9.11 1.56
N LEU A 178 20.60 -8.18 1.84
CA LEU A 178 19.18 -8.51 2.10
C LEU A 178 18.46 -9.06 0.89
N ARG A 179 18.82 -8.61 -0.30
CA ARG A 179 18.20 -9.04 -1.57
C ARG A 179 18.90 -10.21 -2.26
N PHE A 180 19.96 -10.74 -1.65
CA PHE A 180 20.82 -11.78 -2.24
C PHE A 180 21.35 -11.39 -3.61
N SER A 181 21.91 -10.19 -3.70
CA SER A 181 22.40 -9.57 -4.93
C SER A 181 23.81 -9.00 -4.74
N THR A 182 24.32 -8.32 -5.76
CA THR A 182 25.62 -7.66 -5.75
C THR A 182 25.44 -6.13 -5.65
N PRO A 183 26.24 -5.43 -4.81
CA PRO A 183 26.19 -3.96 -4.74
C PRO A 183 26.40 -3.31 -6.12
N GLY A 184 25.71 -2.21 -6.36
CA GLY A 184 25.83 -1.44 -7.59
C GLY A 184 25.04 -1.98 -8.80
N ILE A 185 24.43 -3.16 -8.72
CA ILE A 185 23.63 -3.74 -9.81
C ILE A 185 22.17 -3.32 -9.70
N THR A 186 21.59 -2.81 -10.78
CA THR A 186 20.14 -2.53 -10.84
C THR A 186 19.33 -3.80 -10.70
N LEU A 187 18.33 -3.77 -9.83
CA LEU A 187 17.44 -4.89 -9.57
C LEU A 187 16.09 -4.65 -10.21
N ILE A 188 15.59 -5.63 -10.94
CA ILE A 188 14.30 -5.59 -11.64
C ILE A 188 13.42 -6.73 -11.16
N SER A 189 12.16 -6.39 -10.84
CA SER A 189 11.10 -7.35 -10.56
C SER A 189 10.15 -7.35 -11.76
N PRO A 190 10.19 -8.40 -12.62
CA PRO A 190 9.43 -8.40 -13.88
C PRO A 190 7.91 -8.28 -13.67
N PRO A 191 7.18 -7.62 -14.56
CA PRO A 191 5.72 -7.61 -14.64
C PRO A 191 5.23 -8.57 -15.73
N PRO A 192 4.06 -9.17 -15.60
CA PRO A 192 3.38 -9.49 -14.33
C PRO A 192 4.24 -10.39 -13.45
N HIS A 193 3.74 -10.88 -12.32
CA HIS A 193 4.49 -11.80 -11.47
C HIS A 193 4.98 -12.99 -12.30
N HIS A 194 6.30 -13.20 -12.36
CA HIS A 194 6.96 -14.04 -13.36
C HIS A 194 6.54 -15.53 -13.34
N ASP A 195 6.07 -16.01 -12.21
CA ASP A 195 5.68 -17.43 -12.04
C ASP A 195 4.16 -17.64 -12.14
N ILE A 196 3.38 -16.60 -12.41
CA ILE A 196 1.93 -16.66 -12.41
C ILE A 196 1.43 -16.32 -13.81
N TYR A 197 1.03 -17.35 -14.56
CA TYR A 197 0.46 -17.23 -15.90
C TYR A 197 -1.02 -17.61 -15.95
N SER A 198 -1.53 -18.22 -14.88
CA SER A 198 -2.93 -18.62 -14.73
C SER A 198 -3.39 -18.50 -13.27
N ILE A 199 -4.70 -18.66 -13.04
CA ILE A 199 -5.26 -18.73 -11.69
C ILE A 199 -4.79 -19.99 -10.96
N GLU A 200 -4.52 -21.06 -11.68
CA GLU A 200 -3.99 -22.32 -11.13
C GLU A 200 -2.57 -22.14 -10.60
N ASP A 201 -1.71 -21.41 -11.31
CA ASP A 201 -0.36 -21.06 -10.83
C ASP A 201 -0.43 -20.20 -9.56
N LEU A 202 -1.35 -19.24 -9.51
CA LEU A 202 -1.59 -18.45 -8.31
C LEU A 202 -2.09 -19.33 -7.16
N ALA A 203 -3.02 -20.24 -7.41
CA ALA A 203 -3.52 -21.15 -6.38
C ALA A 203 -2.40 -22.04 -5.84
N GLN A 204 -1.50 -22.52 -6.69
CA GLN A 204 -0.32 -23.29 -6.27
C GLN A 204 0.60 -22.44 -5.37
N LEU A 205 0.89 -21.19 -5.76
CA LEU A 205 1.73 -20.31 -4.93
C LEU A 205 1.08 -19.98 -3.58
N ILE A 206 -0.23 -19.75 -3.55
CA ILE A 206 -0.99 -19.56 -2.30
C ILE A 206 -0.88 -20.79 -1.41
N PHE A 207 -1.07 -22.00 -2.01
CA PHE A 207 -0.93 -23.26 -1.29
C PHE A 207 0.49 -23.41 -0.71
N ASP A 208 1.52 -23.19 -1.50
CA ASP A 208 2.91 -23.31 -1.06
C ASP A 208 3.24 -22.37 0.09
N LEU A 209 2.80 -21.11 0.00
CA LEU A 209 2.98 -20.14 1.07
C LEU A 209 2.25 -20.57 2.36
N LYS A 210 1.05 -21.13 2.26
CA LYS A 210 0.33 -21.70 3.41
C LYS A 210 0.99 -22.94 3.99
N GLN A 211 1.68 -23.75 3.19
CA GLN A 211 2.48 -24.86 3.72
C GLN A 211 3.69 -24.35 4.52
N VAL A 212 4.32 -23.27 4.08
CA VAL A 212 5.46 -22.66 4.81
C VAL A 212 5.01 -21.95 6.09
N ASN A 213 3.89 -21.24 6.05
CA ASN A 213 3.32 -20.55 7.20
C ASN A 213 1.79 -20.69 7.24
N PRO A 214 1.28 -21.78 7.83
CA PRO A 214 -0.16 -22.05 7.87
C PRO A 214 -0.97 -21.05 8.71
N ASN A 215 -0.33 -20.29 9.58
CA ASN A 215 -0.96 -19.28 10.43
C ASN A 215 -1.08 -17.92 9.75
N ALA A 216 -0.31 -17.66 8.69
CA ALA A 216 -0.37 -16.39 7.98
C ALA A 216 -1.59 -16.32 7.06
N LEU A 217 -2.18 -15.13 6.97
CA LEU A 217 -3.12 -14.83 5.90
C LEU A 217 -2.33 -14.66 4.58
N VAL A 218 -2.89 -15.14 3.47
CA VAL A 218 -2.32 -14.89 2.15
C VAL A 218 -3.13 -13.81 1.44
N SER A 219 -2.46 -12.70 1.14
CA SER A 219 -3.01 -11.55 0.41
C SER A 219 -2.53 -11.56 -1.03
N VAL A 220 -3.39 -11.17 -1.97
CA VAL A 220 -3.01 -10.93 -3.36
C VAL A 220 -3.24 -9.47 -3.70
N LYS A 221 -2.17 -8.77 -4.09
CA LYS A 221 -2.24 -7.36 -4.50
C LYS A 221 -2.44 -7.26 -6.01
N LEU A 222 -3.59 -6.72 -6.39
CA LEU A 222 -4.03 -6.43 -7.75
C LEU A 222 -4.02 -4.92 -8.00
N VAL A 223 -4.11 -4.51 -9.25
CA VAL A 223 -4.24 -3.11 -9.65
C VAL A 223 -5.68 -2.78 -10.04
N ALA A 224 -6.09 -1.52 -9.84
CA ALA A 224 -7.42 -1.02 -10.15
C ALA A 224 -7.59 -0.79 -11.66
N GLU A 225 -7.52 -1.85 -12.45
CA GLU A 225 -7.76 -1.81 -13.90
C GLU A 225 -9.14 -2.36 -14.25
N PRO A 226 -9.72 -1.96 -15.39
CA PRO A 226 -10.96 -2.56 -15.88
C PRO A 226 -10.83 -4.08 -16.01
N GLY A 227 -11.81 -4.83 -15.51
CA GLY A 227 -11.78 -6.29 -15.48
C GLY A 227 -11.19 -6.89 -14.20
N VAL A 228 -10.68 -6.07 -13.27
CA VAL A 228 -10.11 -6.55 -12.00
C VAL A 228 -11.10 -7.35 -11.17
N GLY A 229 -12.40 -7.07 -11.29
CA GLY A 229 -13.45 -7.83 -10.62
C GLY A 229 -13.48 -9.31 -11.02
N THR A 230 -13.29 -9.60 -12.30
CA THR A 230 -13.19 -11.00 -12.80
C THR A 230 -11.94 -11.68 -12.25
N ILE A 231 -10.81 -10.98 -12.26
CA ILE A 231 -9.55 -11.47 -11.69
C ILE A 231 -9.71 -11.76 -10.20
N ALA A 232 -10.36 -10.84 -9.47
CA ALA A 232 -10.61 -11.01 -8.03
C ALA A 232 -11.48 -12.24 -7.71
N CYS A 233 -12.46 -12.55 -8.55
CA CYS A 233 -13.24 -13.79 -8.42
C CYS A 233 -12.35 -15.04 -8.59
N GLY A 234 -11.42 -15.02 -9.52
CA GLY A 234 -10.41 -16.08 -9.68
C GLY A 234 -9.51 -16.20 -8.45
N VAL A 235 -9.02 -15.06 -7.94
CA VAL A 235 -8.16 -15.01 -6.74
C VAL A 235 -8.89 -15.55 -5.50
N ALA A 236 -10.18 -15.21 -5.33
CA ALA A 236 -10.98 -15.76 -4.23
C ALA A 236 -11.15 -17.28 -4.36
N LYS A 237 -11.37 -17.81 -5.59
CA LYS A 237 -11.44 -19.24 -5.85
C LYS A 237 -10.09 -19.96 -5.68
N ALA A 238 -8.98 -19.24 -5.80
CA ALA A 238 -7.64 -19.71 -5.49
C ALA A 238 -7.32 -19.72 -3.99
N TYR A 239 -8.30 -19.47 -3.14
CA TYR A 239 -8.20 -19.49 -1.66
C TYR A 239 -7.31 -18.39 -1.05
N ALA A 240 -7.21 -17.24 -1.67
CA ALA A 240 -6.64 -16.06 -1.01
C ALA A 240 -7.54 -15.60 0.14
N ASP A 241 -6.93 -15.17 1.24
CA ASP A 241 -7.67 -14.67 2.42
C ASP A 241 -8.02 -13.17 2.25
N LEU A 242 -7.21 -12.43 1.48
CA LEU A 242 -7.33 -10.99 1.30
C LEU A 242 -6.96 -10.59 -0.13
N ILE A 243 -7.70 -9.65 -0.70
CA ILE A 243 -7.39 -9.03 -1.99
C ILE A 243 -7.16 -7.55 -1.76
N THR A 244 -6.00 -7.04 -2.17
CA THR A 244 -5.69 -5.61 -2.13
C THR A 244 -5.85 -5.02 -3.52
N ILE A 245 -6.71 -4.00 -3.65
CA ILE A 245 -6.92 -3.24 -4.89
C ILE A 245 -6.13 -1.94 -4.80
N SER A 246 -5.10 -1.81 -5.62
CA SER A 246 -4.18 -0.68 -5.61
C SER A 246 -4.50 0.34 -6.70
N GLY A 247 -4.73 1.58 -6.28
CA GLY A 247 -4.98 2.70 -7.18
C GLY A 247 -3.72 3.26 -7.83
N HIS A 248 -3.89 4.10 -8.82
CA HIS A 248 -2.83 4.73 -9.61
C HIS A 248 -1.86 5.62 -8.82
N ASP A 249 -2.22 6.06 -7.62
CA ASP A 249 -1.31 6.80 -6.73
C ASP A 249 -0.34 5.89 -5.96
N GLY A 250 -0.46 4.58 -6.10
CA GLY A 250 0.35 3.59 -5.39
C GLY A 250 1.59 3.15 -6.17
N GLY A 251 2.79 3.31 -5.59
CA GLY A 251 4.04 2.85 -6.18
C GLY A 251 4.70 3.84 -7.14
N THR A 252 4.52 5.14 -6.92
CA THR A 252 5.05 6.21 -7.78
C THR A 252 6.54 6.48 -7.60
N GLY A 253 7.17 6.10 -6.49
CA GLY A 253 8.52 6.50 -6.11
C GLY A 253 9.64 6.16 -7.11
N ALA A 254 9.48 5.10 -7.92
CA ALA A 254 10.43 4.70 -8.97
C ALA A 254 9.72 4.57 -10.34
N SER A 255 8.65 5.33 -10.56
CA SER A 255 7.88 5.29 -11.80
C SER A 255 8.33 6.39 -12.76
N PRO A 256 8.43 6.11 -14.07
CA PRO A 256 8.68 7.16 -15.06
C PRO A 256 7.49 8.13 -15.12
N LEU A 257 7.79 9.39 -15.49
CA LEU A 257 6.80 10.46 -15.52
C LEU A 257 5.60 10.15 -16.44
N SER A 258 5.87 9.47 -17.55
CA SER A 258 4.81 9.02 -18.48
C SER A 258 3.81 8.09 -17.79
N SER A 259 4.28 7.15 -16.98
CA SER A 259 3.41 6.24 -16.23
C SER A 259 2.62 6.98 -15.15
N ILE A 260 3.30 7.87 -14.40
CA ILE A 260 2.63 8.69 -13.39
C ILE A 260 1.52 9.53 -14.00
N ARG A 261 1.70 10.05 -15.22
CA ARG A 261 0.71 10.91 -15.88
C ARG A 261 -0.42 10.15 -16.55
N PHE A 262 -0.16 8.98 -17.10
CA PHE A 262 -1.08 8.37 -18.08
C PHE A 262 -1.46 6.91 -17.79
N ALA A 263 -0.75 6.23 -16.87
CA ALA A 263 -1.05 4.84 -16.55
C ALA A 263 -1.85 4.69 -15.25
N GLY A 264 -2.48 3.54 -15.09
CA GLY A 264 -3.24 3.15 -13.91
C GLY A 264 -4.63 3.80 -13.81
N SER A 265 -5.44 3.26 -12.91
CA SER A 265 -6.82 3.69 -12.68
C SER A 265 -7.05 4.05 -11.21
N PRO A 266 -8.04 4.90 -10.90
CA PRO A 266 -8.35 5.23 -9.52
C PRO A 266 -8.87 4.02 -8.76
N TRP A 267 -8.48 3.88 -7.49
CA TRP A 267 -8.87 2.74 -6.66
C TRP A 267 -10.39 2.61 -6.50
N GLU A 268 -11.13 3.70 -6.59
CA GLU A 268 -12.58 3.74 -6.45
C GLU A 268 -13.28 2.85 -7.47
N LEU A 269 -12.82 2.88 -8.71
CA LEU A 269 -13.37 2.05 -9.80
C LEU A 269 -13.06 0.58 -9.57
N GLY A 270 -11.78 0.24 -9.36
CA GLY A 270 -11.36 -1.14 -9.17
C GLY A 270 -11.94 -1.77 -7.91
N LEU A 271 -12.06 -1.00 -6.82
CA LEU A 271 -12.68 -1.47 -5.58
C LEU A 271 -14.18 -1.76 -5.78
N ALA A 272 -14.92 -0.83 -6.38
CA ALA A 272 -16.35 -0.99 -6.63
C ALA A 272 -16.63 -2.18 -7.56
N GLU A 273 -15.85 -2.31 -8.64
CA GLU A 273 -15.94 -3.45 -9.56
C GLU A 273 -15.66 -4.77 -8.85
N THR A 274 -14.58 -4.84 -8.07
CA THR A 274 -14.21 -6.03 -7.29
C THR A 274 -15.31 -6.43 -6.32
N HIS A 275 -15.82 -5.47 -5.54
CA HIS A 275 -16.88 -5.73 -4.57
C HIS A 275 -18.15 -6.27 -5.24
N GLN A 276 -18.57 -5.66 -6.34
CA GLN A 276 -19.75 -6.07 -7.09
C GLN A 276 -19.59 -7.45 -7.74
N ALA A 277 -18.43 -7.71 -8.37
CA ALA A 277 -18.13 -8.99 -8.99
C ALA A 277 -18.13 -10.14 -7.96
N LEU A 278 -17.45 -9.94 -6.83
CA LEU A 278 -17.43 -10.92 -5.74
C LEU A 278 -18.82 -11.17 -5.16
N ARG A 279 -19.65 -10.14 -5.01
CA ARG A 279 -21.06 -10.29 -4.57
C ARG A 279 -21.88 -11.08 -5.57
N SER A 280 -21.80 -10.73 -6.83
CA SER A 280 -22.55 -11.40 -7.92
C SER A 280 -22.15 -12.87 -8.05
N ALA A 281 -20.89 -13.20 -7.80
CA ALA A 281 -20.36 -14.56 -7.82
C ALA A 281 -20.61 -15.35 -6.51
N GLY A 282 -21.18 -14.75 -5.47
CA GLY A 282 -21.37 -15.38 -4.15
C GLY A 282 -20.07 -15.59 -3.35
N LEU A 283 -18.98 -14.91 -3.74
CA LEU A 283 -17.64 -15.10 -3.16
C LEU A 283 -17.28 -14.03 -2.11
N ARG A 284 -18.07 -12.97 -1.98
CA ARG A 284 -17.69 -11.80 -1.17
C ARG A 284 -17.39 -12.12 0.31
N ASN A 285 -18.06 -13.11 0.87
CA ASN A 285 -17.87 -13.52 2.25
C ASN A 285 -16.69 -14.49 2.46
N GLN A 286 -16.05 -14.93 1.39
CA GLN A 286 -14.90 -15.86 1.45
C GLN A 286 -13.56 -15.12 1.49
N VAL A 287 -13.52 -13.85 1.12
CA VAL A 287 -12.30 -13.07 1.01
C VAL A 287 -12.49 -11.65 1.54
N ARG A 288 -11.51 -11.14 2.26
CA ARG A 288 -11.46 -9.72 2.66
C ARG A 288 -11.00 -8.86 1.51
N VAL A 289 -11.47 -7.62 1.45
CA VAL A 289 -11.06 -6.65 0.42
C VAL A 289 -10.41 -5.44 1.08
N GLN A 290 -9.24 -5.10 0.59
CA GLN A 290 -8.46 -3.95 0.99
C GLN A 290 -8.29 -2.99 -0.18
N THR A 291 -8.09 -1.71 0.09
CA THR A 291 -7.64 -0.75 -0.93
C THR A 291 -6.48 0.09 -0.43
N ASP A 292 -5.57 0.46 -1.35
CA ASP A 292 -4.48 1.41 -1.15
C ASP A 292 -4.31 2.31 -2.38
N GLY A 293 -3.30 3.19 -2.34
CA GLY A 293 -2.99 4.06 -3.48
C GLY A 293 -3.84 5.34 -3.49
N GLY A 294 -3.70 6.15 -2.44
CA GLY A 294 -4.23 7.49 -2.41
C GLY A 294 -5.19 7.84 -1.27
N LEU A 295 -5.26 7.02 -0.22
CA LEU A 295 -6.01 7.36 0.99
C LEU A 295 -5.25 8.41 1.81
N LYS A 296 -5.92 9.51 2.22
CA LYS A 296 -5.30 10.66 2.89
C LYS A 296 -5.99 11.04 4.19
N THR A 297 -7.31 10.97 4.25
CA THR A 297 -8.12 11.39 5.40
C THR A 297 -9.16 10.33 5.77
N GLY A 298 -9.80 10.50 6.94
CA GLY A 298 -10.90 9.65 7.36
C GLY A 298 -12.08 9.64 6.37
N LEU A 299 -12.26 10.72 5.61
CA LEU A 299 -13.30 10.79 4.57
C LEU A 299 -13.03 9.78 3.43
N ASP A 300 -11.77 9.61 3.03
CA ASP A 300 -11.38 8.61 2.03
C ASP A 300 -11.64 7.19 2.56
N VAL A 301 -11.33 6.94 3.84
CA VAL A 301 -11.60 5.65 4.49
C VAL A 301 -13.08 5.33 4.50
N VAL A 302 -13.94 6.30 4.84
CA VAL A 302 -15.40 6.13 4.82
C VAL A 302 -15.90 5.85 3.40
N LYS A 303 -15.42 6.58 2.38
CA LYS A 303 -15.76 6.32 0.98
C LYS A 303 -15.34 4.91 0.56
N ALA A 304 -14.12 4.49 0.90
CA ALA A 304 -13.62 3.17 0.58
C ALA A 304 -14.43 2.06 1.29
N ALA A 305 -14.81 2.25 2.56
CA ALA A 305 -15.66 1.32 3.28
C ALA A 305 -17.05 1.17 2.63
N ILE A 306 -17.66 2.28 2.20
CA ILE A 306 -18.94 2.26 1.47
C ILE A 306 -18.81 1.51 0.13
N LEU A 307 -17.68 1.63 -0.55
CA LEU A 307 -17.40 0.92 -1.79
C LEU A 307 -17.00 -0.54 -1.60
N GLY A 308 -16.83 -1.00 -0.35
CA GLY A 308 -16.66 -2.41 0.00
C GLY A 308 -15.31 -2.79 0.60
N ALA A 309 -14.43 -1.85 0.91
CA ALA A 309 -13.18 -2.16 1.61
C ALA A 309 -13.41 -2.46 3.10
N GLU A 310 -12.65 -3.42 3.62
CA GLU A 310 -12.64 -3.81 5.05
C GLU A 310 -11.31 -3.47 5.72
N SER A 311 -10.26 -3.21 4.94
CA SER A 311 -8.97 -2.71 5.41
C SER A 311 -8.40 -1.67 4.44
N PHE A 312 -7.43 -0.88 4.90
CA PHE A 312 -7.02 0.37 4.26
C PHE A 312 -5.51 0.53 4.34
N GLY A 313 -4.86 0.74 3.18
CA GLY A 313 -3.43 0.92 3.09
C GLY A 313 -3.03 2.38 2.87
N PHE A 314 -2.00 2.85 3.60
CA PHE A 314 -1.50 4.22 3.55
C PHE A 314 -0.02 4.23 3.20
N GLY A 315 0.35 5.00 2.17
CA GLY A 315 1.75 5.16 1.74
C GLY A 315 2.31 6.54 2.08
N THR A 316 2.00 7.55 1.26
CA THR A 316 2.59 8.89 1.32
C THR A 316 2.29 9.63 2.63
N GLY A 317 1.09 9.50 3.19
CA GLY A 317 0.73 10.16 4.45
C GLY A 317 1.67 9.81 5.60
N PRO A 318 1.89 8.53 5.92
CA PRO A 318 2.89 8.12 6.92
C PRO A 318 4.31 8.59 6.62
N MET A 319 4.75 8.60 5.35
CA MET A 319 6.07 9.14 4.99
C MET A 319 6.20 10.64 5.29
N ILE A 320 5.18 11.42 4.99
CA ILE A 320 5.15 12.85 5.34
C ILE A 320 5.21 13.01 6.87
N ALA A 321 4.46 12.21 7.60
CA ALA A 321 4.41 12.25 9.06
C ALA A 321 5.78 11.99 9.71
N ILE A 322 6.58 11.06 9.19
CA ILE A 322 7.95 10.81 9.65
C ILE A 322 9.00 11.77 9.04
N CYS A 323 8.54 12.84 8.37
CA CYS A 323 9.38 13.92 7.80
C CYS A 323 10.36 13.50 6.69
N LEU A 324 10.12 12.38 6.00
CA LEU A 324 11.03 11.89 4.96
C LEU A 324 11.03 12.71 3.67
N LEU A 325 9.95 13.43 3.36
CA LEU A 325 9.85 14.19 2.11
C LEU A 325 10.80 15.39 2.01
N TYR A 326 11.46 15.77 3.10
CA TYR A 326 12.42 16.88 3.16
C TYR A 326 13.84 16.45 3.55
N THR A 327 14.09 15.15 3.63
CA THR A 327 15.43 14.62 3.87
C THR A 327 15.99 14.00 2.59
N SER A 328 17.30 13.90 2.49
CA SER A 328 17.99 13.21 1.39
C SER A 328 17.49 11.77 1.18
N ASP A 329 16.92 11.17 2.22
CA ASP A 329 16.38 9.81 2.21
C ASP A 329 15.11 9.65 1.38
N ALA A 330 14.37 10.73 1.15
CA ALA A 330 13.16 10.70 0.32
C ALA A 330 13.43 11.05 -1.16
N ALA A 331 14.56 11.69 -1.43
CA ALA A 331 14.99 12.06 -2.77
C ALA A 331 15.79 10.93 -3.45
N ASP A 332 16.27 9.99 -2.66
CA ASP A 332 16.95 8.80 -3.11
C ASP A 332 15.92 7.66 -3.29
#